data_93a968aade17f2930f5f02ffdf8ff677
#
_entry.id   93a968aade17f2930f5f02ffdf8ff677
#
_cell.length_a   1.000
_cell.length_b   1.000
_cell.length_c   1.000
_cell.angle_alpha   90.00
_cell.angle_beta   90.00
_cell.angle_gamma   90.00
#
_symmetry.space_group_name_H-M   'P 1'
#
loop_
_entity.id
_entity.type
_entity.pdbx_description
1 polymer ?
#
loop_
_entity_poly.entity_id
_entity_poly.type
_entity_poly.pdbx_seq_one_letter_code
_entity_poly.pdbx_strand_id
1 'polypeptide(L)'
;GEVTVLRVVAAHDCGRIINPAMVESQIIGGVTQGLGFALTEVRVMDVKRGVVLNPNLEEDKIPTVADIPTIINAPVDLPDLAVNPTGAKGIGEPPLVPTAPAIANAIFDAVGLRIRSLPLTQHKLVEALAAQAVVQAFTIEPETGKRAS
;
A
#
# COMPACT_ATOMS: atom_id res chain seq x y z
N GLY A 1 10.06 -5.93 -11.67
CA GLY A 1 9.71 -4.85 -10.71
C GLY A 1 8.25 -4.41 -10.81
N GLU A 2 7.48 -4.98 -11.69
CA GLU A 2 6.04 -4.69 -11.76
C GLU A 2 5.31 -5.32 -10.58
N VAL A 3 4.38 -4.55 -9.98
CA VAL A 3 3.53 -4.98 -8.88
C VAL A 3 2.09 -4.99 -9.32
N THR A 4 1.45 -6.15 -9.25
CA THR A 4 0.02 -6.28 -9.48
C THR A 4 -0.66 -6.70 -8.17
N VAL A 5 -1.51 -5.84 -7.64
CA VAL A 5 -2.33 -6.16 -6.47
C VAL A 5 -3.55 -6.95 -6.94
N LEU A 6 -3.67 -8.20 -6.51
CA LEU A 6 -4.76 -9.09 -6.95
C LEU A 6 -6.02 -8.92 -6.12
N ARG A 7 -5.84 -8.71 -4.80
CA ARG A 7 -6.95 -8.64 -3.85
C ARG A 7 -6.57 -7.84 -2.62
N VAL A 8 -7.51 -7.08 -2.09
CA VAL A 8 -7.41 -6.41 -0.79
C VAL A 8 -8.60 -6.85 0.07
N VAL A 9 -8.34 -7.25 1.31
CA VAL A 9 -9.38 -7.46 2.32
C VAL A 9 -9.30 -6.28 3.28
N ALA A 10 -10.36 -5.48 3.34
CA ALA A 10 -10.41 -4.24 4.10
C ALA A 10 -11.37 -4.39 5.28
N ALA A 11 -10.80 -4.61 6.48
CA ALA A 11 -11.54 -4.68 7.73
C ALA A 11 -11.36 -3.37 8.51
N HIS A 12 -12.47 -2.68 8.79
CA HIS A 12 -12.48 -1.40 9.48
C HIS A 12 -13.52 -1.36 10.59
N ASP A 13 -13.11 -0.92 11.77
CA ASP A 13 -14.02 -0.59 12.84
C ASP A 13 -14.48 0.87 12.73
N CYS A 14 -15.71 1.06 12.29
CA CYS A 14 -16.39 2.36 12.25
C CYS A 14 -17.47 2.50 13.33
N GLY A 15 -17.44 1.67 14.36
CA GLY A 15 -18.51 1.62 15.35
C GLY A 15 -19.79 1.08 14.75
N ARG A 16 -20.93 1.64 15.12
CA ARG A 16 -22.22 1.28 14.52
C ARG A 16 -22.27 1.67 13.05
N ILE A 17 -22.58 0.72 12.19
CA ILE A 17 -22.81 0.96 10.77
C ILE A 17 -24.20 1.55 10.57
N ILE A 18 -24.27 2.85 10.27
CA ILE A 18 -25.55 3.54 10.04
C ILE A 18 -26.09 3.26 8.63
N ASN A 19 -25.18 3.27 7.64
CA ASN A 19 -25.54 3.00 6.24
C ASN A 19 -24.47 2.08 5.62
N PRO A 20 -24.76 0.76 5.48
CA PRO A 20 -23.79 -0.20 4.95
C PRO A 20 -23.25 0.14 3.56
N ALA A 21 -24.12 0.59 2.64
CA ALA A 21 -23.70 0.94 1.28
C ALA A 21 -22.74 2.14 1.24
N MET A 22 -22.96 3.14 2.10
CA MET A 22 -22.06 4.28 2.21
C MET A 22 -20.71 3.89 2.85
N VAL A 23 -20.72 3.04 3.87
CA VAL A 23 -19.50 2.52 4.49
C VAL A 23 -18.67 1.72 3.47
N GLU A 24 -19.30 0.84 2.72
CA GLU A 24 -18.65 0.08 1.64
C GLU A 24 -18.03 1.02 0.59
N SER A 25 -18.79 2.03 0.14
CA SER A 25 -18.31 3.02 -0.81
C SER A 25 -17.08 3.78 -0.30
N GLN A 26 -17.06 4.20 0.96
CA GLN A 26 -15.90 4.85 1.57
C GLN A 26 -14.69 3.92 1.67
N ILE A 27 -14.89 2.66 2.01
CA ILE A 27 -13.81 1.66 2.08
C ILE A 27 -13.20 1.42 0.70
N ILE A 28 -14.03 1.19 -0.32
CA ILE A 28 -13.56 1.00 -1.70
C ILE A 28 -12.79 2.23 -2.19
N GLY A 29 -13.34 3.43 -1.98
CA GLY A 29 -12.70 4.68 -2.36
C GLY A 29 -11.35 4.90 -1.66
N GLY A 30 -11.29 4.68 -0.35
CA GLY A 30 -10.05 4.82 0.41
C GLY A 30 -8.97 3.82 0.01
N VAL A 31 -9.33 2.56 -0.21
CA VAL A 31 -8.39 1.54 -0.73
C VAL A 31 -7.88 1.91 -2.12
N THR A 32 -8.76 2.37 -3.01
CA THR A 32 -8.38 2.81 -4.37
C THR A 32 -7.38 3.97 -4.32
N GLN A 33 -7.65 4.97 -3.49
CA GLN A 33 -6.75 6.11 -3.28
C GLN A 33 -5.41 5.66 -2.68
N GLY A 34 -5.44 4.78 -1.70
CA GLY A 34 -4.23 4.22 -1.09
C GLY A 34 -3.39 3.37 -2.04
N LEU A 35 -4.03 2.74 -3.03
CA LEU A 35 -3.35 2.03 -4.12
C LEU A 35 -2.53 3.02 -4.98
N GLY A 36 -3.12 4.16 -5.34
CA GLY A 36 -2.43 5.22 -6.06
C GLY A 36 -1.22 5.75 -5.31
N PHE A 37 -1.37 6.11 -4.06
CA PHE A 37 -0.26 6.55 -3.19
C PHE A 37 0.84 5.50 -3.03
N ALA A 38 0.45 4.22 -3.02
CA ALA A 38 1.42 3.15 -2.89
C ALA A 38 2.24 2.92 -4.15
N LEU A 39 1.65 3.00 -5.34
CA LEU A 39 2.25 2.46 -6.56
C LEU A 39 2.50 3.48 -7.67
N THR A 40 1.63 4.48 -7.86
CA THR A 40 1.61 5.27 -9.11
C THR A 40 1.70 6.78 -8.92
N GLU A 41 1.14 7.35 -7.87
CA GLU A 41 1.09 8.79 -7.67
C GLU A 41 2.45 9.33 -7.19
N VAL A 42 3.14 10.06 -8.04
CA VAL A 42 4.46 10.63 -7.75
C VAL A 42 4.38 12.14 -7.75
N ARG A 43 4.61 12.76 -6.61
CA ARG A 43 4.72 14.22 -6.54
C ARG A 43 6.15 14.66 -6.89
N VAL A 44 6.35 15.25 -8.06
CA VAL A 44 7.63 15.79 -8.51
C VAL A 44 7.70 17.29 -8.20
N MET A 45 8.70 17.71 -7.42
CA MET A 45 8.86 19.11 -7.02
C MET A 45 10.20 19.70 -7.44
N ASP A 46 10.18 20.90 -7.99
CA ASP A 46 11.35 21.79 -8.01
C ASP A 46 11.51 22.39 -6.61
N VAL A 47 12.39 21.79 -5.81
CA VAL A 47 12.63 22.21 -4.41
C VAL A 47 13.16 23.64 -4.31
N LYS A 48 13.90 24.11 -5.32
CA LYS A 48 14.47 25.48 -5.33
C LYS A 48 13.40 26.54 -5.55
N ARG A 49 12.40 26.23 -6.36
CA ARG A 49 11.30 27.15 -6.71
C ARG A 49 10.04 26.91 -5.90
N GLY A 50 9.93 25.77 -5.21
CA GLY A 50 8.73 25.36 -4.46
C GLY A 50 7.54 25.05 -5.38
N VAL A 51 7.79 24.63 -6.63
CA VAL A 51 6.76 24.38 -7.64
C VAL A 51 6.60 22.88 -7.89
N VAL A 52 5.34 22.39 -7.96
CA VAL A 52 5.04 21.03 -8.42
C VAL A 52 5.21 20.98 -9.95
N LEU A 53 6.00 20.03 -10.45
CA LEU A 53 6.32 19.92 -11.88
C LEU A 53 5.29 19.07 -12.63
N ASN A 54 4.55 18.20 -11.95
CA ASN A 54 3.50 17.35 -12.51
C ASN A 54 2.12 17.65 -11.88
N PRO A 55 1.54 18.86 -12.06
CA PRO A 55 0.33 19.29 -11.38
C PRO A 55 -0.96 18.83 -12.07
N ASN A 56 -0.88 17.97 -13.08
CA ASN A 56 -2.02 17.55 -13.91
C ASN A 56 -2.11 16.02 -14.01
N LEU A 57 -3.27 15.52 -14.45
CA LEU A 57 -3.56 14.09 -14.57
C LEU A 57 -2.87 13.39 -15.76
N GLU A 58 -2.19 14.13 -16.63
CA GLU A 58 -1.39 13.55 -17.72
C GLU A 58 -0.05 13.02 -17.22
N GLU A 59 0.49 13.66 -16.17
CA GLU A 59 1.80 13.36 -15.60
C GLU A 59 1.73 12.68 -14.22
N ASP A 60 0.61 12.80 -13.51
CA ASP A 60 0.35 12.13 -12.23
C ASP A 60 -0.70 11.03 -12.42
N LYS A 61 -0.25 9.78 -12.44
CA LYS A 61 -1.13 8.63 -12.71
C LYS A 61 -1.92 8.24 -11.46
N ILE A 62 -3.19 8.64 -11.40
CA ILE A 62 -4.15 8.08 -10.45
C ILE A 62 -4.68 6.73 -10.94
N PRO A 63 -5.09 5.81 -10.04
CA PRO A 63 -5.69 4.53 -10.42
C PRO A 63 -6.98 4.71 -11.24
N THR A 64 -7.11 3.94 -12.30
CA THR A 64 -8.34 3.83 -13.10
C THR A 64 -9.10 2.57 -12.73
N VAL A 65 -10.31 2.38 -13.27
CA VAL A 65 -11.10 1.15 -13.09
C VAL A 65 -10.36 -0.12 -13.47
N ALA A 66 -9.40 -0.03 -14.41
CA ALA A 66 -8.58 -1.17 -14.84
C ALA A 66 -7.47 -1.54 -13.84
N ASP A 67 -7.09 -0.61 -12.98
CA ASP A 67 -6.02 -0.79 -11.99
C ASP A 67 -6.55 -1.32 -10.64
N ILE A 68 -7.88 -1.30 -10.43
CA ILE A 68 -8.50 -1.65 -9.14
C ILE A 68 -8.56 -3.17 -8.95
N PRO A 69 -7.98 -3.71 -7.86
CA PRO A 69 -8.06 -5.13 -7.55
C PRO A 69 -9.45 -5.52 -7.03
N THR A 70 -9.66 -6.81 -6.80
CA THR A 70 -10.82 -7.26 -6.03
C THR A 70 -10.72 -6.72 -4.60
N ILE A 71 -11.66 -5.87 -4.18
CA ILE A 71 -11.74 -5.35 -2.82
C ILE A 71 -12.86 -6.10 -2.08
N ILE A 72 -12.49 -6.81 -1.02
CA ILE A 72 -13.42 -7.49 -0.11
C ILE A 72 -13.63 -6.59 1.09
N ASN A 73 -14.85 -6.06 1.21
CA ASN A 73 -15.26 -5.23 2.32
C ASN A 73 -15.67 -6.11 3.51
N ALA A 74 -15.03 -5.91 4.67
CA ALA A 74 -15.28 -6.64 5.91
C ALA A 74 -15.41 -5.65 7.10
N PRO A 75 -16.41 -4.76 7.10
CA PRO A 75 -16.57 -3.79 8.16
C PRO A 75 -16.93 -4.46 9.49
N VAL A 76 -16.42 -3.90 10.58
CA VAL A 76 -16.73 -4.32 11.94
C VAL A 76 -17.83 -3.43 12.49
N ASP A 77 -19.00 -4.04 12.78
CA ASP A 77 -20.19 -3.34 13.31
C ASP A 77 -20.25 -3.50 14.84
N LEU A 78 -19.42 -2.74 15.55
CA LEU A 78 -19.36 -2.73 17.02
C LEU A 78 -19.65 -1.32 17.54
N PRO A 79 -20.88 -1.02 17.99
CA PRO A 79 -21.22 0.30 18.53
C PRO A 79 -20.35 0.70 19.70
N ASP A 80 -19.75 1.89 19.61
CA ASP A 80 -18.90 2.46 20.66
C ASP A 80 -19.62 3.60 21.37
N LEU A 81 -20.40 3.26 22.39
CA LEU A 81 -21.20 4.21 23.15
C LEU A 81 -20.37 5.16 24.04
N ALA A 82 -19.08 4.89 24.20
CA ALA A 82 -18.17 5.80 24.91
C ALA A 82 -17.82 7.02 24.05
N VAL A 83 -17.87 6.89 22.71
CA VAL A 83 -17.58 8.00 21.79
C VAL A 83 -18.77 8.93 21.64
N ASN A 84 -19.97 8.37 21.42
CA ASN A 84 -21.23 9.14 21.30
C ASN A 84 -22.45 8.23 21.48
N PRO A 85 -23.67 8.82 21.68
CA PRO A 85 -24.88 8.02 21.91
C PRO A 85 -25.31 7.10 20.77
N THR A 86 -24.87 7.37 19.52
CA THR A 86 -25.14 6.48 18.38
C THR A 86 -24.16 5.31 18.31
N GLY A 87 -22.97 5.47 18.89
CA GLY A 87 -21.90 4.49 18.84
C GLY A 87 -21.21 4.39 17.47
N ALA A 88 -21.44 5.36 16.58
CA ALA A 88 -20.80 5.41 15.25
C ALA A 88 -19.49 6.21 15.30
N LYS A 89 -18.53 5.80 14.49
CA LYS A 89 -17.22 6.48 14.29
C LYS A 89 -17.06 6.90 12.82
N GLY A 90 -16.13 7.82 12.56
CA GLY A 90 -15.80 8.24 11.20
C GLY A 90 -15.16 7.13 10.38
N ILE A 91 -15.44 7.08 9.07
CA ILE A 91 -14.91 6.10 8.13
C ILE A 91 -14.35 6.76 6.84
N GLY A 92 -14.31 8.08 6.74
CA GLY A 92 -13.88 8.76 5.51
C GLY A 92 -12.43 8.50 5.15
N GLU A 93 -11.49 8.76 6.06
CA GLU A 93 -10.05 8.61 5.81
C GLU A 93 -9.45 7.28 6.27
N PRO A 94 -9.93 6.62 7.33
CA PRO A 94 -9.31 5.39 7.85
C PRO A 94 -9.03 4.31 6.81
N PRO A 95 -9.83 4.09 5.77
CA PRO A 95 -9.54 3.07 4.74
C PRO A 95 -8.30 3.34 3.89
N LEU A 96 -7.92 4.62 3.72
CA LEU A 96 -6.72 4.99 2.98
C LEU A 96 -5.44 4.63 3.72
N VAL A 97 -5.39 4.87 5.03
CA VAL A 97 -4.16 4.83 5.84
C VAL A 97 -3.45 3.48 5.82
N PRO A 98 -4.10 2.32 6.00
CA PRO A 98 -3.43 1.02 6.05
C PRO A 98 -3.09 0.45 4.67
N THR A 99 -3.60 0.99 3.58
CA THR A 99 -3.48 0.40 2.25
C THR A 99 -2.04 0.40 1.73
N ALA A 100 -1.35 1.54 1.75
CA ALA A 100 0.03 1.62 1.30
C ALA A 100 1.00 0.75 2.14
N PRO A 101 0.96 0.75 3.48
CA PRO A 101 1.79 -0.15 4.28
C PRO A 101 1.43 -1.63 4.09
N ALA A 102 0.16 -1.98 3.83
CA ALA A 102 -0.22 -3.36 3.54
C ALA A 102 0.41 -3.85 2.23
N ILE A 103 0.39 -3.02 1.17
CA ILE A 103 1.06 -3.31 -0.11
C ILE A 103 2.57 -3.44 0.07
N ALA A 104 3.21 -2.53 0.83
CA ALA A 104 4.63 -2.60 1.12
C ALA A 104 5.01 -3.89 1.88
N ASN A 105 4.17 -4.34 2.81
CA ASN A 105 4.36 -5.60 3.51
C ASN A 105 4.16 -6.82 2.60
N ALA A 106 3.19 -6.79 1.70
CA ALA A 106 2.98 -7.86 0.72
C ALA A 106 4.16 -8.00 -0.24
N ILE A 107 4.76 -6.89 -0.69
CA ILE A 107 5.98 -6.89 -1.48
C ILE A 107 7.14 -7.50 -0.68
N PHE A 108 7.27 -7.13 0.59
CA PHE A 108 8.31 -7.71 1.44
C PHE A 108 8.12 -9.22 1.62
N ASP A 109 6.89 -9.68 1.82
CA ASP A 109 6.58 -11.11 1.93
C ASP A 109 6.90 -11.87 0.64
N ALA A 110 6.63 -11.27 -0.51
CA ALA A 110 6.84 -11.89 -1.82
C ALA A 110 8.32 -11.98 -2.22
N VAL A 111 9.13 -10.95 -1.93
CA VAL A 111 10.50 -10.84 -2.49
C VAL A 111 11.58 -10.45 -1.47
N GLY A 112 11.23 -10.31 -0.19
CA GLY A 112 12.17 -9.97 0.89
C GLY A 112 12.69 -8.52 0.87
N LEU A 113 12.11 -7.64 0.04
CA LEU A 113 12.54 -6.25 -0.09
C LEU A 113 11.76 -5.32 0.83
N ARG A 114 12.47 -4.58 1.70
CA ARG A 114 11.88 -3.57 2.58
C ARG A 114 12.14 -2.16 2.02
N ILE A 115 11.19 -1.67 1.23
CA ILE A 115 11.21 -0.29 0.70
C ILE A 115 10.43 0.62 1.66
N ARG A 116 11.04 1.75 2.06
CA ARG A 116 10.50 2.66 3.09
C ARG A 116 10.11 4.04 2.54
N SER A 117 10.05 4.18 1.22
CA SER A 117 9.67 5.43 0.56
C SER A 117 8.61 5.18 -0.49
N LEU A 118 7.52 5.94 -0.45
CA LEU A 118 6.45 5.89 -1.45
C LEU A 118 6.72 6.87 -2.60
N PRO A 119 6.10 6.62 -3.75
CA PRO A 119 5.47 5.37 -4.14
C PRO A 119 6.49 4.24 -4.39
N LEU A 120 6.02 2.99 -4.35
CA LEU A 120 6.80 1.78 -4.62
C LEU A 120 6.89 1.54 -6.13
N THR A 121 7.55 2.46 -6.83
CA THR A 121 7.63 2.43 -8.28
C THR A 121 8.41 1.23 -8.79
N GLN A 122 8.11 0.81 -10.02
CA GLN A 122 8.82 -0.28 -10.70
C GLN A 122 10.35 -0.06 -10.68
N HIS A 123 10.81 1.18 -10.92
CA HIS A 123 12.22 1.54 -10.89
C HIS A 123 12.87 1.25 -9.53
N LYS A 124 12.26 1.70 -8.43
CA LYS A 124 12.76 1.43 -7.06
C LYS A 124 12.85 -0.06 -6.77
N LEU A 125 11.87 -0.84 -7.24
CA LEU A 125 11.86 -2.28 -7.05
C LEU A 125 12.97 -2.97 -7.85
N VAL A 126 13.16 -2.59 -9.10
CA VAL A 126 14.24 -3.14 -9.94
C VAL A 126 15.62 -2.83 -9.35
N GLU A 127 15.86 -1.61 -8.92
CA GLU A 127 17.11 -1.22 -8.26
C GLU A 127 17.37 -2.00 -6.98
N ALA A 128 16.35 -2.13 -6.13
CA ALA A 128 16.46 -2.86 -4.87
C ALA A 128 16.70 -4.38 -5.09
N LEU A 129 16.03 -4.98 -6.07
CA LEU A 129 16.23 -6.39 -6.46
C LEU A 129 17.64 -6.60 -7.00
N ALA A 130 18.14 -5.72 -7.85
CA ALA A 130 19.50 -5.80 -8.37
C ALA A 130 20.55 -5.70 -7.26
N ALA A 131 20.36 -4.76 -6.33
CA ALA A 131 21.26 -4.61 -5.18
C ALA A 131 21.25 -5.86 -4.28
N GLN A 132 20.10 -6.47 -4.03
CA GLN A 132 19.96 -7.69 -3.24
C GLN A 132 20.67 -8.88 -3.93
N ALA A 133 20.52 -9.04 -5.24
CA ALA A 133 21.17 -10.10 -6.00
C ALA A 133 22.71 -9.98 -5.96
N VAL A 134 23.24 -8.75 -6.02
CA VAL A 134 24.68 -8.50 -5.88
C VAL A 134 25.17 -8.93 -4.49
N VAL A 135 24.49 -8.54 -3.43
CA VAL A 135 24.86 -8.92 -2.06
C VAL A 135 24.86 -10.44 -1.89
N GLN A 136 23.84 -11.13 -2.40
CA GLN A 136 23.76 -12.59 -2.35
C GLN A 136 24.89 -13.29 -3.12
N ALA A 137 25.27 -12.75 -4.28
CA ALA A 137 26.36 -13.30 -5.09
C ALA A 137 27.74 -13.18 -4.41
N PHE A 138 27.93 -12.19 -3.54
CA PHE A 138 29.18 -12.00 -2.78
C PHE A 138 29.20 -12.67 -1.39
N THR A 139 28.05 -13.17 -0.91
CA THR A 139 27.98 -13.93 0.33
C THR A 139 28.36 -15.37 0.03
N ILE A 140 29.68 -15.66 0.03
CA ILE A 140 30.21 -17.03 -0.04
C ILE A 140 29.86 -17.70 1.30
N GLU A 141 29.00 -18.72 1.29
CA GLU A 141 28.85 -19.60 2.45
C GLU A 141 30.22 -20.24 2.73
N PRO A 142 30.75 -20.22 3.98
CA PRO A 142 31.92 -20.95 4.31
C PRO A 142 31.62 -22.43 4.08
N GLU A 143 32.36 -23.08 3.17
CA GLU A 143 32.30 -24.52 3.01
C GLU A 143 32.51 -25.17 4.39
N THR A 144 31.44 -25.76 4.91
CA THR A 144 31.52 -26.62 6.09
C THR A 144 32.33 -27.82 5.70
N GLY A 145 33.66 -27.73 5.92
CA GLY A 145 34.59 -28.79 5.70
C GLY A 145 34.13 -30.06 6.43
N LYS A 146 33.62 -31.03 5.68
CA LYS A 146 33.54 -32.41 6.15
C LYS A 146 34.97 -32.87 6.37
N ARG A 147 35.44 -32.83 7.62
CA ARG A 147 36.64 -33.64 7.99
C ARG A 147 36.24 -35.09 7.81
N ALA A 148 36.82 -35.72 6.80
CA ALA A 148 36.87 -37.16 6.71
C ALA A 148 37.65 -37.70 7.91
N SER A 149 37.01 -38.54 8.70
CA SER A 149 37.61 -39.44 9.66
C SER A 149 37.74 -40.82 9.07
#